data_2ede471e76d83aadae5968a14a47ee70
#
_entry.id   2ede471e76d83aadae5968a14a47ee70
#
_cell.length_a   1.000
_cell.length_b   1.000
_cell.length_c   1.000
_cell.angle_alpha   90.00
_cell.angle_beta   90.00
_cell.angle_gamma   90.00
#
_symmetry.space_group_name_H-M   'P 1'
#
loop_
_entity.id
_entity.type
_entity.pdbx_description
1 polymer ?
#
loop_
_entity_poly.entity_id
_entity_poly.type
_entity_poly.pdbx_seq_one_letter_code
_entity_poly.pdbx_strand_id
1 'polypeptide(L)'
;MISVFNMVGRFFWTSTSDYIGRKATYMCFFVLGTALYLSIPYFASAAAANPSLLYLGGFYLATMLIFSMYGGGFATVPAYLADMFGIMHVGGIHGRLLTAWSTAGVLGPLAITSLRQMSVNSAVQDLAARIDPAAFAEKFGAPVAQLDQLVAAKTWTGLKVMEIAPAGTVDPTPSLYNTTMYCMAALLVVAFFANLFMRPVKAHHHHDEPELQAVPGE
;
A
#
# COMPACT_ATOMS: atom_id res chain seq x y z
N MET A 1 -11.43 -9.03 10.33
CA MET A 1 -10.01 -9.15 10.73
C MET A 1 -9.20 -7.87 10.48
N ILE A 2 -9.22 -7.30 9.29
CA ILE A 2 -8.46 -6.06 8.95
C ILE A 2 -8.69 -4.93 9.96
N SER A 3 -9.95 -4.59 10.27
CA SER A 3 -10.32 -3.53 11.22
C SER A 3 -9.80 -3.79 12.64
N VAL A 4 -9.75 -5.05 13.06
CA VAL A 4 -9.23 -5.42 14.38
C VAL A 4 -7.74 -5.15 14.47
N PHE A 5 -6.96 -5.58 13.46
CA PHE A 5 -5.52 -5.32 13.43
C PHE A 5 -5.20 -3.83 13.30
N ASN A 6 -6.00 -3.08 12.53
CA ASN A 6 -5.87 -1.62 12.47
C ASN A 6 -6.11 -0.97 13.85
N MET A 7 -7.16 -1.40 14.56
CA MET A 7 -7.48 -0.89 15.90
C MET A 7 -6.39 -1.27 16.92
N VAL A 8 -6.02 -2.53 16.99
CA VAL A 8 -4.96 -3.02 17.89
C VAL A 8 -3.63 -2.33 17.58
N GLY A 9 -3.33 -2.14 16.30
CA GLY A 9 -2.13 -1.42 15.85
C GLY A 9 -2.05 0.00 16.38
N ARG A 10 -3.17 0.71 16.53
CA ARG A 10 -3.18 2.05 17.12
C ARG A 10 -2.64 2.04 18.56
N PHE A 11 -3.12 1.11 19.37
CA PHE A 11 -2.65 1.00 20.76
C PHE A 11 -1.21 0.52 20.84
N PHE A 12 -0.89 -0.57 20.14
CA PHE A 12 0.45 -1.17 20.18
C PHE A 12 1.54 -0.20 19.71
N TRP A 13 1.39 0.38 18.52
CA TRP A 13 2.41 1.22 17.92
C TRP A 13 2.50 2.60 18.56
N THR A 14 1.40 3.17 19.06
CA THR A 14 1.43 4.42 19.82
C THR A 14 2.20 4.22 21.12
N SER A 15 1.89 3.19 21.90
CA SER A 15 2.66 2.86 23.09
C SER A 15 4.13 2.59 22.79
N THR A 16 4.42 1.82 21.73
CA THR A 16 5.80 1.57 21.30
C THR A 16 6.53 2.87 20.95
N SER A 17 5.83 3.81 20.30
CA SER A 17 6.42 5.10 19.90
C SER A 17 6.82 5.98 21.08
N ASP A 18 6.16 5.80 22.24
CA ASP A 18 6.52 6.52 23.47
C ASP A 18 7.88 6.07 24.04
N TYR A 19 8.23 4.78 23.82
CA TYR A 19 9.50 4.22 24.29
C TYR A 19 10.67 4.43 23.33
N ILE A 20 10.47 4.18 22.03
CA ILE A 20 11.56 4.24 21.03
C ILE A 20 11.66 5.60 20.31
N GLY A 21 10.68 6.46 20.53
CA GLY A 21 10.56 7.75 19.86
C GLY A 21 9.79 7.67 18.52
N ARG A 22 9.04 8.74 18.21
CA ARG A 22 8.14 8.78 17.03
C ARG A 22 8.90 8.64 15.71
N LYS A 23 10.02 9.35 15.57
CA LYS A 23 10.87 9.27 14.38
C LYS A 23 11.37 7.85 14.12
N ALA A 24 11.85 7.15 15.16
CA ALA A 24 12.32 5.77 15.05
C ALA A 24 11.18 4.81 14.71
N THR A 25 10.00 5.02 15.28
CA THR A 25 8.80 4.23 14.95
C THR A 25 8.44 4.34 13.46
N TYR A 26 8.45 5.56 12.89
CA TYR A 26 8.21 5.73 11.46
C TYR A 26 9.30 5.10 10.60
N MET A 27 10.58 5.17 11.01
CA MET A 27 11.66 4.45 10.32
C MET A 27 11.39 2.94 10.31
N CYS A 28 10.93 2.38 11.44
CA CYS A 28 10.52 0.99 11.54
C CYS A 28 9.37 0.67 10.58
N PHE A 29 8.34 1.53 10.50
CA PHE A 29 7.22 1.36 9.56
C PHE A 29 7.68 1.33 8.11
N PHE A 30 8.59 2.19 7.71
CA PHE A 30 9.07 2.25 6.35
C PHE A 30 9.93 1.03 5.99
N VAL A 31 10.84 0.60 6.86
CA VAL A 31 11.69 -0.57 6.63
C VAL A 31 10.85 -1.85 6.61
N LEU A 32 10.08 -2.07 7.68
CA LEU A 32 9.25 -3.27 7.80
C LEU A 32 8.17 -3.30 6.72
N GLY A 33 7.52 -2.17 6.44
CA GLY A 33 6.53 -2.04 5.39
C GLY A 33 7.09 -2.38 4.02
N THR A 34 8.29 -1.87 3.68
CA THR A 34 8.98 -2.21 2.43
C THR A 34 9.20 -3.71 2.31
N ALA A 35 9.74 -4.35 3.36
CA ALA A 35 9.96 -5.80 3.38
C ALA A 35 8.64 -6.59 3.22
N LEU A 36 7.58 -6.17 3.90
CA LEU A 36 6.27 -6.80 3.81
C LEU A 36 5.65 -6.65 2.42
N TYR A 37 5.68 -5.44 1.83
CA TYR A 37 5.17 -5.24 0.47
C TYR A 37 5.94 -6.04 -0.58
N LEU A 38 7.25 -6.21 -0.42
CA LEU A 38 8.06 -7.06 -1.31
C LEU A 38 7.78 -8.56 -1.10
N SER A 39 7.36 -8.98 0.09
CA SER A 39 7.05 -10.38 0.39
C SER A 39 5.67 -10.82 -0.14
N ILE A 40 4.70 -9.92 -0.26
CA ILE A 40 3.33 -10.24 -0.70
C ILE A 40 3.30 -10.93 -2.07
N PRO A 41 3.98 -10.45 -3.13
CA PRO A 41 4.02 -11.13 -4.42
C PRO A 41 4.54 -12.56 -4.35
N TYR A 42 5.55 -12.80 -3.52
CA TYR A 42 6.10 -14.14 -3.30
C TYR A 42 5.05 -15.07 -2.67
N PHE A 43 4.44 -14.66 -1.56
CA PHE A 43 3.44 -15.48 -0.88
C PHE A 43 2.20 -15.72 -1.75
N ALA A 44 1.74 -14.72 -2.51
CA ALA A 44 0.60 -14.86 -3.41
C ALA A 44 0.88 -15.86 -4.52
N SER A 45 2.04 -15.77 -5.17
CA SER A 45 2.44 -16.67 -6.25
C SER A 45 2.69 -18.10 -5.74
N ALA A 46 3.36 -18.23 -4.59
CA ALA A 46 3.63 -19.52 -3.98
C ALA A 46 2.35 -20.24 -3.51
N ALA A 47 1.39 -19.49 -2.95
CA ALA A 47 0.09 -20.02 -2.55
C ALA A 47 -0.76 -20.46 -3.75
N ALA A 48 -0.63 -19.78 -4.89
CA ALA A 48 -1.32 -20.18 -6.12
C ALA A 48 -0.71 -21.44 -6.76
N ALA A 49 0.63 -21.54 -6.74
CA ALA A 49 1.34 -22.69 -7.31
C ALA A 49 1.22 -23.94 -6.43
N ASN A 50 1.25 -23.78 -5.13
CA ASN A 50 1.14 -24.85 -4.14
C ASN A 50 0.29 -24.40 -2.95
N PRO A 51 -1.02 -24.65 -2.96
CA PRO A 51 -1.92 -24.28 -1.88
C PRO A 51 -1.49 -24.91 -0.56
N SER A 52 -0.77 -24.16 0.27
CA SER A 52 -0.34 -24.59 1.59
C SER A 52 -0.72 -23.54 2.63
N LEU A 53 -1.02 -24.03 3.83
CA LEU A 53 -1.37 -23.16 4.96
C LEU A 53 -0.21 -22.20 5.30
N LEU A 54 1.04 -22.59 5.03
CA LEU A 54 2.22 -21.76 5.27
C LEU A 54 2.23 -20.51 4.38
N TYR A 55 2.06 -20.67 3.07
CA TYR A 55 2.08 -19.53 2.14
C TYR A 55 0.87 -18.65 2.31
N LEU A 56 -0.31 -19.24 2.50
CA LEU A 56 -1.53 -18.49 2.77
C LEU A 56 -1.45 -17.75 4.11
N GLY A 57 -0.93 -18.41 5.15
CA GLY A 57 -0.69 -17.80 6.46
C GLY A 57 0.32 -16.66 6.39
N GLY A 58 1.41 -16.82 5.63
CA GLY A 58 2.40 -15.77 5.40
C GLY A 58 1.80 -14.53 4.71
N PHE A 59 0.96 -14.74 3.69
CA PHE A 59 0.24 -13.67 3.02
C PHE A 59 -0.70 -12.91 3.97
N TYR A 60 -1.50 -13.63 4.75
CA TYR A 60 -2.39 -13.00 5.74
C TYR A 60 -1.61 -12.28 6.83
N LEU A 61 -0.55 -12.88 7.36
CA LEU A 61 0.28 -12.27 8.40
C LEU A 61 0.90 -10.96 7.90
N ALA A 62 1.52 -10.97 6.70
CA ALA A 62 2.09 -9.77 6.11
C ALA A 62 1.04 -8.67 5.94
N THR A 63 -0.14 -9.03 5.42
CA THR A 63 -1.24 -8.08 5.24
C THR A 63 -1.73 -7.51 6.58
N MET A 64 -1.91 -8.34 7.60
CA MET A 64 -2.36 -7.90 8.93
C MET A 64 -1.36 -6.98 9.61
N LEU A 65 -0.06 -7.25 9.48
CA LEU A 65 1.00 -6.38 9.97
C LEU A 65 0.98 -5.02 9.27
N ILE A 66 0.82 -4.97 7.95
CA ILE A 66 0.67 -3.71 7.20
C ILE A 66 -0.52 -2.90 7.74
N PHE A 67 -1.68 -3.53 7.94
CA PHE A 67 -2.86 -2.84 8.49
C PHE A 67 -2.66 -2.37 9.93
N SER A 68 -1.92 -3.11 10.76
CA SER A 68 -1.58 -2.67 12.11
C SER A 68 -0.69 -1.43 12.08
N MET A 69 0.32 -1.40 11.22
CA MET A 69 1.21 -0.25 11.04
C MET A 69 0.46 0.97 10.47
N TYR A 70 -0.48 0.75 9.55
CA TYR A 70 -1.34 1.81 9.05
C TYR A 70 -2.15 2.47 10.18
N GLY A 71 -2.77 1.65 11.05
CA GLY A 71 -3.49 2.16 12.21
C GLY A 71 -2.59 2.91 13.19
N GLY A 72 -1.44 2.34 13.52
CA GLY A 72 -0.45 2.94 14.42
C GLY A 72 0.14 4.24 13.85
N GLY A 73 0.50 4.25 12.58
CA GLY A 73 1.02 5.43 11.90
C GLY A 73 0.04 6.59 11.97
N PHE A 74 -1.23 6.35 11.70
CA PHE A 74 -2.25 7.39 11.77
C PHE A 74 -2.44 7.95 13.19
N ALA A 75 -2.38 7.07 14.21
CA ALA A 75 -2.55 7.47 15.61
C ALA A 75 -1.34 8.24 16.16
N THR A 76 -0.13 7.99 15.68
CA THR A 76 1.09 8.64 16.16
C THR A 76 1.42 9.97 15.46
N VAL A 77 0.76 10.30 14.33
CA VAL A 77 1.01 11.55 13.56
C VAL A 77 0.91 12.81 14.43
N PRO A 78 -0.18 13.05 15.20
CA PRO A 78 -0.28 14.28 15.98
C PRO A 78 0.85 14.46 16.99
N ALA A 79 1.23 13.38 17.69
CA ALA A 79 2.34 13.40 18.63
C ALA A 79 3.68 13.64 17.92
N TYR A 80 3.89 13.04 16.74
CA TYR A 80 5.10 13.28 15.96
C TYR A 80 5.21 14.73 15.48
N LEU A 81 4.09 15.33 15.08
CA LEU A 81 4.07 16.75 14.72
C LEU A 81 4.35 17.66 15.92
N ALA A 82 3.85 17.30 17.10
CA ALA A 82 4.16 18.03 18.34
C ALA A 82 5.64 18.00 18.67
N ASP A 83 6.29 16.83 18.56
CA ASP A 83 7.73 16.67 18.79
C ASP A 83 8.58 17.46 17.78
N MET A 84 8.08 17.63 16.55
CA MET A 84 8.82 18.29 15.47
C MET A 84 8.64 19.81 15.44
N PHE A 85 7.45 20.31 15.77
CA PHE A 85 7.06 21.71 15.53
C PHE A 85 6.56 22.44 16.79
N GLY A 86 6.49 21.74 17.93
CA GLY A 86 5.86 22.27 19.15
C GLY A 86 4.32 22.16 19.12
N ILE A 87 3.72 22.24 20.30
CA ILE A 87 2.28 21.97 20.52
C ILE A 87 1.40 23.03 19.85
N MET A 88 1.84 24.30 19.86
CA MET A 88 1.01 25.45 19.49
C MET A 88 0.48 25.41 18.05
N HIS A 89 1.25 24.84 17.13
CA HIS A 89 0.91 24.84 15.68
C HIS A 89 0.46 23.48 15.15
N VAL A 90 0.40 22.45 16.00
CA VAL A 90 0.07 21.06 15.61
C VAL A 90 -1.23 20.97 14.82
N GLY A 91 -2.29 21.64 15.29
CA GLY A 91 -3.60 21.60 14.62
C GLY A 91 -3.55 22.13 13.19
N GLY A 92 -2.90 23.29 12.99
CA GLY A 92 -2.76 23.88 11.65
C GLY A 92 -1.89 23.08 10.70
N ILE A 93 -0.80 22.49 11.22
CA ILE A 93 0.12 21.63 10.43
C ILE A 93 -0.58 20.32 10.11
N HIS A 94 -1.27 19.71 11.08
CA HIS A 94 -2.01 18.47 10.89
C HIS A 94 -3.14 18.64 9.86
N GLY A 95 -3.87 19.76 9.91
CA GLY A 95 -4.88 20.08 8.90
C GLY A 95 -4.30 20.12 7.48
N ARG A 96 -3.12 20.72 7.28
CA ARG A 96 -2.43 20.73 5.99
C ARG A 96 -1.95 19.33 5.59
N LEU A 97 -1.49 18.52 6.53
CA LEU A 97 -1.11 17.13 6.27
C LEU A 97 -2.31 16.29 5.81
N LEU A 98 -3.50 16.55 6.34
CA LEU A 98 -4.72 15.88 5.91
C LEU A 98 -5.12 16.21 4.46
N THR A 99 -4.70 17.35 3.90
CA THR A 99 -4.91 17.62 2.47
C THR A 99 -4.09 16.67 1.59
N ALA A 100 -2.85 16.36 1.99
CA ALA A 100 -2.04 15.36 1.31
C ALA A 100 -2.68 13.97 1.39
N TRP A 101 -3.24 13.60 2.55
CA TRP A 101 -3.96 12.34 2.72
C TRP A 101 -5.23 12.28 1.85
N SER A 102 -6.01 13.37 1.77
CA SER A 102 -7.19 13.47 0.90
C SER A 102 -6.80 13.35 -0.57
N THR A 103 -5.71 13.99 -0.98
CA THR A 103 -5.15 13.88 -2.34
C THR A 103 -4.75 12.43 -2.66
N ALA A 104 -4.09 11.75 -1.72
CA ALA A 104 -3.76 10.34 -1.85
C ALA A 104 -5.01 9.45 -1.92
N GLY A 105 -6.10 9.82 -1.23
CA GLY A 105 -7.39 9.14 -1.30
C GLY A 105 -8.04 9.18 -2.69
N VAL A 106 -7.74 10.18 -3.49
CA VAL A 106 -8.19 10.29 -4.90
C VAL A 106 -7.19 9.65 -5.85
N LEU A 107 -5.92 10.05 -5.75
CA LEU A 107 -4.88 9.57 -6.67
C LEU A 107 -4.52 8.10 -6.45
N GLY A 108 -4.61 7.59 -5.23
CA GLY A 108 -4.29 6.20 -4.89
C GLY A 108 -5.13 5.19 -5.67
N PRO A 109 -6.45 5.20 -5.56
CA PRO A 109 -7.31 4.32 -6.35
C PRO A 109 -7.12 4.44 -7.87
N LEU A 110 -6.89 5.66 -8.38
CA LEU A 110 -6.61 5.88 -9.80
C LEU A 110 -5.29 5.21 -10.21
N ALA A 111 -4.22 5.40 -9.42
CA ALA A 111 -2.93 4.79 -9.68
C ALA A 111 -3.01 3.25 -9.61
N ILE A 112 -3.65 2.69 -8.57
CA ILE A 112 -3.83 1.24 -8.42
C ILE A 112 -4.61 0.66 -9.60
N THR A 113 -5.70 1.31 -10.00
CA THR A 113 -6.51 0.87 -11.13
C THR A 113 -5.71 0.90 -12.44
N SER A 114 -4.95 1.97 -12.67
CA SER A 114 -4.10 2.10 -13.87
C SER A 114 -2.99 1.06 -13.90
N LEU A 115 -2.27 0.87 -12.78
CA LEU A 115 -1.21 -0.13 -12.67
C LEU A 115 -1.76 -1.55 -12.88
N ARG A 116 -2.90 -1.85 -12.26
CA ARG A 116 -3.58 -3.13 -12.47
C ARG A 116 -3.98 -3.32 -13.91
N GLN A 117 -4.55 -2.29 -14.57
CA GLN A 117 -4.96 -2.39 -15.97
C GLN A 117 -3.75 -2.61 -16.90
N MET A 118 -2.62 -1.95 -16.63
CA MET A 118 -1.37 -2.20 -17.35
C MET A 118 -0.92 -3.67 -17.20
N SER A 119 -0.93 -4.19 -15.97
CA SER A 119 -0.56 -5.59 -15.69
C SER A 119 -1.52 -6.57 -16.37
N VAL A 120 -2.83 -6.28 -16.36
CA VAL A 120 -3.83 -7.07 -17.07
C VAL A 120 -3.58 -7.07 -18.57
N ASN A 121 -3.35 -5.90 -19.18
CA ASN A 121 -3.10 -5.78 -20.62
C ASN A 121 -1.84 -6.57 -21.03
N SER A 122 -0.75 -6.45 -20.25
CA SER A 122 0.48 -7.23 -20.51
C SER A 122 0.23 -8.74 -20.42
N ALA A 123 -0.45 -9.20 -19.36
CA ALA A 123 -0.77 -10.61 -19.18
C ALA A 123 -1.67 -11.15 -20.30
N VAL A 124 -2.61 -10.33 -20.76
CA VAL A 124 -3.50 -10.60 -21.89
C VAL A 124 -2.72 -10.79 -23.17
N GLN A 125 -1.83 -9.87 -23.51
CA GLN A 125 -1.00 -9.93 -24.70
C GLN A 125 -0.07 -11.16 -24.66
N ASP A 126 0.55 -11.44 -23.52
CA ASP A 126 1.43 -12.60 -23.33
C ASP A 126 0.67 -13.92 -23.51
N LEU A 127 -0.56 -14.01 -22.97
CA LEU A 127 -1.41 -15.19 -23.15
C LEU A 127 -1.87 -15.34 -24.59
N ALA A 128 -2.33 -14.25 -25.23
CA ALA A 128 -2.79 -14.28 -26.62
C ALA A 128 -1.70 -14.71 -27.60
N ALA A 129 -0.44 -14.33 -27.32
CA ALA A 129 0.71 -14.75 -28.13
C ALA A 129 1.02 -16.25 -28.06
N ARG A 130 0.49 -16.96 -27.05
CA ARG A 130 0.72 -18.40 -26.81
C ARG A 130 -0.43 -19.27 -27.28
N ILE A 131 -1.60 -18.70 -27.58
CA ILE A 131 -2.81 -19.40 -27.97
C ILE A 131 -2.86 -19.55 -29.48
N ASP A 132 -3.35 -20.67 -29.97
CA ASP A 132 -3.60 -20.88 -31.39
C ASP A 132 -4.68 -19.87 -31.86
N PRO A 133 -4.40 -19.04 -32.88
CA PRO A 133 -5.32 -18.04 -33.41
C PRO A 133 -6.66 -18.65 -33.86
N ALA A 134 -6.68 -19.89 -34.32
CA ALA A 134 -7.89 -20.58 -34.73
C ALA A 134 -8.78 -20.93 -33.51
N ALA A 135 -8.19 -21.49 -32.45
CA ALA A 135 -8.88 -21.79 -31.21
C ALA A 135 -9.39 -20.51 -30.51
N PHE A 136 -8.63 -19.42 -30.62
CA PHE A 136 -9.05 -18.12 -30.10
C PHE A 136 -10.30 -17.60 -30.85
N ALA A 137 -10.28 -17.61 -32.19
CA ALA A 137 -11.38 -17.12 -33.01
C ALA A 137 -12.65 -17.97 -32.81
N GLU A 138 -12.52 -19.28 -32.64
CA GLU A 138 -13.66 -20.18 -32.38
C GLU A 138 -14.29 -19.86 -31.00
N LYS A 139 -13.49 -19.64 -29.96
CA LYS A 139 -13.99 -19.41 -28.61
C LYS A 139 -14.60 -18.03 -28.40
N PHE A 140 -13.99 -16.98 -29.00
CA PHE A 140 -14.37 -15.58 -28.76
C PHE A 140 -15.12 -14.92 -29.94
N GLY A 141 -15.26 -15.60 -31.05
CA GLY A 141 -15.97 -15.10 -32.25
C GLY A 141 -15.26 -13.93 -32.93
N ALA A 142 -13.99 -13.66 -32.58
CA ALA A 142 -13.21 -12.56 -33.13
C ALA A 142 -11.72 -12.94 -33.24
N PRO A 143 -10.98 -12.40 -34.25
CA PRO A 143 -9.58 -12.68 -34.40
C PRO A 143 -8.75 -12.03 -33.25
N VAL A 144 -7.56 -12.56 -32.96
CA VAL A 144 -6.63 -12.06 -31.96
C VAL A 144 -6.31 -10.55 -32.18
N ALA A 145 -6.36 -10.07 -33.41
CA ALA A 145 -6.17 -8.66 -33.73
C ALA A 145 -7.21 -7.71 -33.09
N GLN A 146 -8.37 -8.23 -32.68
CA GLN A 146 -9.40 -7.46 -31.97
C GLN A 146 -9.36 -7.63 -30.46
N LEU A 147 -8.26 -8.15 -29.92
CA LEU A 147 -8.05 -8.44 -28.52
C LEU A 147 -8.32 -7.22 -27.61
N ASP A 148 -7.84 -6.04 -27.98
CA ASP A 148 -8.04 -4.81 -27.20
C ASP A 148 -9.53 -4.43 -27.08
N GLN A 149 -10.31 -4.68 -28.11
CA GLN A 149 -11.76 -4.44 -28.09
C GLN A 149 -12.48 -5.43 -27.16
N LEU A 150 -12.09 -6.71 -27.18
CA LEU A 150 -12.62 -7.75 -26.31
C LEU A 150 -12.29 -7.49 -24.83
N VAL A 151 -11.08 -6.99 -24.56
CA VAL A 151 -10.65 -6.55 -23.22
C VAL A 151 -11.47 -5.36 -22.75
N ALA A 152 -11.65 -4.34 -23.58
CA ALA A 152 -12.45 -3.17 -23.28
C ALA A 152 -13.92 -3.52 -23.02
N ALA A 153 -14.48 -4.46 -23.78
CA ALA A 153 -15.84 -4.96 -23.61
C ALA A 153 -16.03 -5.89 -22.40
N LYS A 154 -14.96 -6.18 -21.62
CA LYS A 154 -14.94 -7.13 -20.48
C LYS A 154 -15.48 -8.54 -20.82
N THR A 155 -15.58 -8.88 -22.08
CA THR A 155 -15.94 -10.22 -22.55
C THR A 155 -14.80 -11.21 -22.37
N TRP A 156 -13.62 -10.68 -22.21
CA TRP A 156 -12.38 -11.41 -22.00
C TRP A 156 -12.01 -11.42 -20.52
N THR A 157 -12.10 -12.55 -19.88
CA THR A 157 -11.65 -12.75 -18.50
C THR A 157 -10.50 -13.76 -18.51
N GLY A 158 -9.47 -13.53 -17.67
CA GLY A 158 -8.31 -14.43 -17.58
C GLY A 158 -8.68 -15.90 -17.40
N LEU A 159 -9.76 -16.20 -16.66
CA LEU A 159 -10.28 -17.55 -16.47
C LEU A 159 -10.74 -18.22 -17.79
N LYS A 160 -11.45 -17.48 -18.65
CA LYS A 160 -11.91 -18.01 -19.95
C LYS A 160 -10.77 -18.28 -20.92
N VAL A 161 -9.69 -17.56 -20.79
CA VAL A 161 -8.51 -17.72 -21.63
C VAL A 161 -7.68 -18.92 -21.18
N MET A 162 -7.61 -19.15 -19.89
CA MET A 162 -6.93 -20.33 -19.36
C MET A 162 -7.56 -21.64 -19.83
N GLU A 163 -8.83 -21.66 -20.22
CA GLU A 163 -9.50 -22.85 -20.76
C GLU A 163 -8.96 -23.29 -22.13
N ILE A 164 -8.43 -22.34 -22.93
CA ILE A 164 -7.86 -22.60 -24.26
C ILE A 164 -6.34 -22.40 -24.32
N ALA A 165 -5.73 -22.08 -23.18
CA ALA A 165 -4.30 -21.94 -23.08
C ALA A 165 -3.60 -23.29 -23.17
N PRO A 166 -2.38 -23.37 -23.76
CA PRO A 166 -1.61 -24.60 -23.82
C PRO A 166 -1.36 -25.19 -22.43
N ALA A 167 -1.31 -26.52 -22.34
CA ALA A 167 -1.00 -27.21 -21.09
C ALA A 167 0.32 -26.69 -20.48
N GLY A 168 0.30 -26.36 -19.18
CA GLY A 168 1.45 -25.78 -18.48
C GLY A 168 1.50 -24.23 -18.48
N THR A 169 0.50 -23.56 -19.04
CA THR A 169 0.39 -22.10 -18.92
C THR A 169 0.07 -21.70 -17.47
N VAL A 170 0.88 -20.81 -16.91
CA VAL A 170 0.71 -20.33 -15.52
C VAL A 170 -0.38 -19.26 -15.52
N ASP A 171 -1.33 -19.38 -14.59
CA ASP A 171 -2.37 -18.36 -14.37
C ASP A 171 -1.72 -17.03 -13.93
N PRO A 172 -1.89 -15.92 -14.68
CA PRO A 172 -1.32 -14.63 -14.30
C PRO A 172 -2.08 -13.93 -13.18
N THR A 173 -3.24 -14.41 -12.79
CA THR A 173 -4.12 -13.76 -11.79
C THR A 173 -3.40 -13.38 -10.49
N PRO A 174 -2.56 -14.23 -9.87
CA PRO A 174 -1.84 -13.90 -8.63
C PRO A 174 -0.83 -12.77 -8.80
N SER A 175 -0.31 -12.56 -10.02
CA SER A 175 0.74 -11.57 -10.32
C SER A 175 0.22 -10.19 -10.74
N LEU A 176 -1.08 -10.04 -10.98
CA LEU A 176 -1.68 -8.80 -11.50
C LEU A 176 -1.46 -7.56 -10.59
N TYR A 177 -1.22 -7.77 -9.31
CA TYR A 177 -0.94 -6.70 -8.35
C TYR A 177 0.54 -6.55 -8.00
N ASN A 178 1.44 -7.37 -8.57
CA ASN A 178 2.86 -7.33 -8.22
C ASN A 178 3.48 -5.96 -8.47
N THR A 179 3.20 -5.35 -9.63
CA THR A 179 3.67 -3.99 -9.97
C THR A 179 3.18 -2.97 -8.95
N THR A 180 1.92 -3.08 -8.50
CA THR A 180 1.37 -2.22 -7.45
C THR A 180 2.13 -2.40 -6.14
N MET A 181 2.41 -3.63 -5.71
CA MET A 181 3.16 -3.91 -4.48
C MET A 181 4.57 -3.35 -4.54
N TYR A 182 5.25 -3.50 -5.68
CA TYR A 182 6.60 -2.93 -5.88
C TYR A 182 6.59 -1.41 -5.89
N CYS A 183 5.59 -0.77 -6.49
CA CYS A 183 5.43 0.69 -6.43
C CYS A 183 5.19 1.17 -4.99
N MET A 184 4.36 0.46 -4.20
CA MET A 184 4.15 0.79 -2.79
C MET A 184 5.45 0.64 -1.99
N ALA A 185 6.23 -0.42 -2.20
CA ALA A 185 7.53 -0.60 -1.57
C ALA A 185 8.50 0.55 -1.93
N ALA A 186 8.55 0.95 -3.19
CA ALA A 186 9.39 2.07 -3.65
C ALA A 186 8.98 3.40 -2.98
N LEU A 187 7.68 3.67 -2.85
CA LEU A 187 7.18 4.87 -2.16
C LEU A 187 7.56 4.87 -0.66
N LEU A 188 7.56 3.70 -0.01
CA LEU A 188 8.01 3.60 1.39
C LEU A 188 9.52 3.85 1.52
N VAL A 189 10.34 3.44 0.55
CA VAL A 189 11.76 3.78 0.52
C VAL A 189 11.96 5.30 0.38
N VAL A 190 11.20 5.96 -0.48
CA VAL A 190 11.22 7.43 -0.58
C VAL A 190 10.80 8.08 0.75
N ALA A 191 9.74 7.57 1.38
CA ALA A 191 9.27 8.05 2.67
C ALA A 191 10.29 7.82 3.79
N PHE A 192 11.05 6.71 3.76
CA PHE A 192 12.15 6.45 4.68
C PHE A 192 13.21 7.56 4.60
N PHE A 193 13.68 7.89 3.42
CA PHE A 193 14.67 8.96 3.25
C PHE A 193 14.10 10.34 3.62
N ALA A 194 12.86 10.63 3.25
CA ALA A 194 12.20 11.86 3.66
C ALA A 194 12.17 12.01 5.19
N ASN A 195 11.76 10.94 5.90
CA ASN A 195 11.73 10.92 7.36
C ASN A 195 13.14 10.98 7.97
N LEU A 196 14.15 10.35 7.36
CA LEU A 196 15.53 10.38 7.82
C LEU A 196 16.06 11.81 7.87
N PHE A 197 15.79 12.61 6.82
CA PHE A 197 16.26 13.99 6.71
C PHE A 197 15.44 14.99 7.53
N MET A 198 14.25 14.62 8.02
CA MET A 198 13.49 15.49 8.91
C MET A 198 14.24 15.79 10.20
N ARG A 199 14.25 17.06 10.59
CA ARG A 199 14.86 17.54 11.84
C ARG A 199 13.84 18.36 12.61
N PRO A 200 13.81 18.26 13.94
CA PRO A 200 12.98 19.13 14.76
C PRO A 200 13.35 20.60 14.54
N VAL A 201 12.36 21.45 14.61
CA VAL A 201 12.55 22.90 14.63
C VAL A 201 13.30 23.26 15.91
N LYS A 202 14.16 24.28 15.87
CA LYS A 202 14.93 24.71 17.04
C LYS A 202 14.01 25.14 18.18
N ALA A 203 14.35 24.81 19.41
CA ALA A 203 13.51 25.05 20.59
C ALA A 203 13.04 26.51 20.75
N HIS A 204 13.82 27.51 20.31
CA HIS A 204 13.41 28.91 20.38
C HIS A 204 12.27 29.27 19.41
N HIS A 205 11.93 28.41 18.47
CA HIS A 205 10.74 28.55 17.60
C HIS A 205 9.53 27.77 18.13
N HIS A 206 9.75 26.95 19.18
CA HIS A 206 8.63 26.41 19.95
C HIS A 206 8.13 27.57 20.80
N HIS A 207 7.01 28.16 20.46
CA HIS A 207 6.34 29.06 21.38
C HIS A 207 5.85 28.20 22.54
N ASP A 208 6.58 28.25 23.66
CA ASP A 208 6.05 27.77 24.91
C ASP A 208 4.75 28.53 25.18
N GLU A 209 3.76 27.88 25.75
CA GLU A 209 2.53 28.58 26.16
C GLU A 209 2.95 29.86 26.91
N PRO A 210 2.40 31.04 26.56
CA PRO A 210 2.62 32.18 27.40
C PRO A 210 2.19 31.75 28.80
N GLU A 211 3.11 31.83 29.76
CA GLU A 211 2.77 31.63 31.17
C GLU A 211 1.41 32.30 31.37
N LEU A 212 0.41 31.48 31.71
CA LEU A 212 -0.84 32.02 32.20
C LEU A 212 -0.43 32.90 33.38
N GLN A 213 -0.21 34.17 33.10
CA GLN A 213 0.05 35.16 34.12
C GLN A 213 -1.05 34.91 35.14
N ALA A 214 -0.66 34.41 36.29
CA ALA A 214 -1.53 34.24 37.41
C ALA A 214 -2.23 35.61 37.57
N VAL A 215 -3.53 35.61 37.27
CA VAL A 215 -4.36 36.76 37.55
C VAL A 215 -4.14 37.02 39.05
N PRO A 216 -3.51 38.14 39.44
CA PRO A 216 -3.35 38.43 40.85
C PRO A 216 -4.78 38.47 41.42
N GLY A 217 -5.06 37.56 42.36
CA GLY A 217 -6.36 37.47 42.99
C GLY A 217 -6.80 38.83 43.54
N GLU A 218 -7.97 39.24 43.15
CA GLU A 218 -8.75 40.19 43.91
C GLU A 218 -9.35 39.53 45.16
#